data_3226683f1b5f8845e36abf4c78f64b84
#
_entry.id   3226683f1b5f8845e36abf4c78f64b84
#
_cell.length_a   1.000
_cell.length_b   1.000
_cell.length_c   1.000
_cell.angle_alpha   90.00
_cell.angle_beta   90.00
_cell.angle_gamma   90.00
#
_symmetry.space_group_name_H-M   'P 1'
#
loop_
_entity.id
_entity.type
_entity.pdbx_description
1 polymer ?
#
loop_
_entity_poly.entity_id
_entity_poly.type
_entity_poly.pdbx_seq_one_letter_code
_entity_poly.pdbx_strand_id
1 'polypeptide(L)'
;SENQELSVNAADKKAEYESHLNATRSLMNAEQLEEAMQKIMDQYAGGIGTDYRYSETGLAKADEKIAALLPVVDTLAAADTYELMQIYELRERLIVCRAVIAHLAARKETRWHSFGENADYPEQSEDWMKYVNSRMENGEIKILYRDLVTKETADKQTAGSKPSQNTAEKGAGER
;
A
#
# COMPACT_ATOMS: atom_id res chain seq x y z
N SER A 1 -16.09 -17.75 17.11
CA SER A 1 -15.28 -17.86 15.89
C SER A 1 -14.24 -16.74 15.79
N GLU A 2 -14.60 -15.47 15.98
CA GLU A 2 -13.69 -14.32 15.89
C GLU A 2 -12.53 -14.39 16.90
N ASN A 3 -12.79 -14.79 18.15
CA ASN A 3 -11.75 -15.00 19.18
C ASN A 3 -10.82 -16.19 18.86
N GLN A 4 -11.28 -17.15 18.09
CA GLN A 4 -10.49 -18.30 17.65
C GLN A 4 -9.55 -17.94 16.50
N GLU A 5 -10.01 -17.12 15.55
CA GLU A 5 -9.16 -16.56 14.48
C GLU A 5 -8.08 -15.62 15.02
N LEU A 6 -8.41 -14.76 15.99
CA LEU A 6 -7.45 -13.89 16.66
C LEU A 6 -6.38 -14.69 17.43
N SER A 7 -6.75 -15.79 18.10
CA SER A 7 -5.81 -16.63 18.83
C SER A 7 -4.87 -17.41 17.93
N VAL A 8 -5.36 -17.93 16.80
CA VAL A 8 -4.54 -18.60 15.78
C VAL A 8 -3.55 -17.61 15.17
N ASN A 9 -4.02 -16.42 14.80
CA ASN A 9 -3.14 -15.39 14.26
C ASN A 9 -2.03 -14.96 15.24
N ALA A 10 -2.32 -14.87 16.53
CA ALA A 10 -1.32 -14.54 17.55
C ALA A 10 -0.27 -15.65 17.72
N ALA A 11 -0.67 -16.92 17.65
CA ALA A 11 0.24 -18.06 17.75
C ALA A 11 1.17 -18.16 16.53
N ASP A 12 0.63 -17.94 15.32
CA ASP A 12 1.40 -17.93 14.08
C ASP A 12 2.42 -16.78 14.07
N LYS A 13 2.04 -15.61 14.52
CA LYS A 13 2.93 -14.46 14.66
C LYS A 13 4.04 -14.70 15.68
N LYS A 14 3.72 -15.32 16.80
CA LYS A 14 4.72 -15.69 17.80
C LYS A 14 5.73 -16.69 17.24
N ALA A 15 5.28 -17.70 16.50
CA ALA A 15 6.16 -18.68 15.88
C ALA A 15 7.08 -18.02 14.82
N GLU A 16 6.55 -17.09 14.05
CA GLU A 16 7.32 -16.29 13.10
C GLU A 16 8.41 -15.46 13.80
N TYR A 17 8.10 -14.80 14.92
CA TYR A 17 9.07 -14.04 15.72
C TYR A 17 10.18 -14.94 16.29
N GLU A 18 9.80 -16.09 16.86
CA GLU A 18 10.74 -17.07 17.39
C GLU A 18 11.65 -17.64 16.28
N SER A 19 11.12 -17.80 15.06
CA SER A 19 11.91 -18.23 13.90
C SER A 19 13.02 -17.26 13.57
N HIS A 20 12.76 -15.95 13.54
CA HIS A 20 13.79 -14.94 13.32
C HIS A 20 14.83 -14.88 14.43
N LEU A 21 14.40 -14.96 15.68
CA LEU A 21 15.29 -14.92 16.84
C LEU A 21 16.20 -16.16 16.95
N ASN A 22 15.73 -17.30 16.46
CA ASN A 22 16.47 -18.57 16.48
C ASN A 22 17.20 -18.87 15.18
N ALA A 23 17.02 -18.04 14.14
CA ALA A 23 17.68 -18.25 12.85
C ALA A 23 19.19 -18.11 12.97
N THR A 24 19.91 -18.90 12.17
CA THR A 24 21.34 -18.70 11.98
C THR A 24 21.56 -17.37 11.28
N ARG A 25 22.59 -16.62 11.68
CA ARG A 25 22.89 -15.29 11.14
C ARG A 25 22.90 -15.33 9.61
N SER A 26 22.05 -14.51 9.00
CA SER A 26 21.94 -14.37 7.55
C SER A 26 23.20 -13.75 6.94
N LEU A 27 23.44 -14.01 5.65
CA LEU A 27 24.49 -13.35 4.86
C LEU A 27 24.26 -11.85 4.68
N MET A 28 23.00 -11.41 4.80
CA MET A 28 22.58 -9.99 4.76
C MET A 28 21.85 -9.65 6.06
N ASN A 29 21.90 -8.39 6.45
CA ASN A 29 21.12 -7.85 7.55
C ASN A 29 20.02 -6.91 7.04
N ALA A 30 19.14 -6.44 7.95
CA ALA A 30 18.03 -5.55 7.61
C ALA A 30 18.52 -4.24 6.97
N GLU A 31 19.63 -3.66 7.46
CA GLU A 31 20.19 -2.41 6.95
C GLU A 31 20.65 -2.52 5.50
N GLN A 32 21.32 -3.62 5.15
CA GLN A 32 21.76 -3.88 3.76
C GLN A 32 20.58 -4.06 2.80
N LEU A 33 19.51 -4.71 3.25
CA LEU A 33 18.28 -4.82 2.45
C LEU A 33 17.54 -3.50 2.32
N GLU A 34 17.52 -2.68 3.37
CA GLU A 34 16.97 -1.34 3.32
C GLU A 34 17.73 -0.46 2.31
N GLU A 35 19.06 -0.51 2.32
CA GLU A 35 19.88 0.19 1.34
C GLU A 35 19.59 -0.29 -0.10
N ALA A 36 19.42 -1.60 -0.30
CA ALA A 36 19.04 -2.15 -1.59
C ALA A 36 17.66 -1.64 -2.04
N MET A 37 16.66 -1.61 -1.14
CA MET A 37 15.34 -1.04 -1.40
C MET A 37 15.43 0.43 -1.82
N GLN A 38 16.19 1.25 -1.07
CA GLN A 38 16.37 2.67 -1.36
C GLN A 38 17.00 2.88 -2.74
N LYS A 39 18.04 2.12 -3.08
CA LYS A 39 18.69 2.17 -4.40
C LYS A 39 17.74 1.79 -5.54
N ILE A 40 16.91 0.79 -5.35
CA ILE A 40 15.90 0.39 -6.35
C ILE A 40 14.92 1.52 -6.58
N MET A 41 14.37 2.10 -5.52
CA MET A 41 13.42 3.21 -5.62
C MET A 41 14.05 4.44 -6.25
N ASP A 42 15.27 4.80 -5.85
CA ASP A 42 16.02 5.92 -6.42
C ASP A 42 16.27 5.74 -7.92
N GLN A 43 16.67 4.55 -8.33
CA GLN A 43 17.09 4.28 -9.71
C GLN A 43 15.92 4.07 -10.68
N TYR A 44 14.77 3.57 -10.22
CA TYR A 44 13.69 3.14 -11.12
C TYR A 44 12.35 3.81 -10.87
N ALA A 45 12.14 4.43 -9.71
CA ALA A 45 10.86 4.99 -9.32
C ALA A 45 10.87 6.51 -9.08
N GLY A 46 11.78 7.22 -9.74
CA GLY A 46 11.80 8.69 -9.72
C GLY A 46 12.53 9.27 -8.51
N GLY A 47 13.65 8.68 -8.10
CA GLY A 47 14.50 9.24 -7.07
C GLY A 47 15.45 10.33 -7.59
N ILE A 48 16.32 10.81 -6.67
CA ILE A 48 17.29 11.87 -6.96
C ILE A 48 18.24 11.46 -8.10
N GLY A 49 18.65 10.18 -8.13
CA GLY A 49 19.56 9.66 -9.14
C GLY A 49 19.01 9.69 -10.57
N THR A 50 17.70 9.84 -10.74
CA THR A 50 17.02 9.97 -12.03
C THR A 50 16.43 11.35 -12.27
N ASP A 51 16.84 12.34 -11.48
CA ASP A 51 16.29 13.70 -11.53
C ASP A 51 14.75 13.72 -11.38
N TYR A 52 14.25 12.87 -10.47
CA TYR A 52 12.82 12.64 -10.18
C TYR A 52 11.98 12.14 -11.37
N ARG A 53 12.63 11.54 -12.38
CA ARG A 53 11.95 11.00 -13.56
C ARG A 53 11.78 9.50 -13.46
N TYR A 54 10.62 9.00 -13.89
CA TYR A 54 10.29 7.59 -13.95
C TYR A 54 9.56 7.24 -15.25
N SER A 55 9.59 5.96 -15.61
CA SER A 55 8.90 5.42 -16.78
C SER A 55 8.15 4.14 -16.41
N GLU A 56 7.18 3.72 -17.23
CA GLU A 56 6.47 2.46 -17.05
C GLU A 56 7.43 1.26 -16.97
N THR A 57 8.41 1.23 -17.86
CA THR A 57 9.43 0.17 -17.87
C THR A 57 10.29 0.19 -16.59
N GLY A 58 10.67 1.38 -16.12
CA GLY A 58 11.40 1.56 -14.88
C GLY A 58 10.60 1.07 -13.68
N LEU A 59 9.32 1.48 -13.59
CA LEU A 59 8.43 1.09 -12.51
C LEU A 59 8.16 -0.42 -12.46
N ALA A 60 7.97 -1.07 -13.61
CA ALA A 60 7.84 -2.52 -13.68
C ALA A 60 9.09 -3.23 -13.13
N LYS A 61 10.28 -2.73 -13.47
CA LYS A 61 11.55 -3.24 -12.97
C LYS A 61 11.75 -2.98 -11.47
N ALA A 62 11.27 -1.83 -10.97
CA ALA A 62 11.26 -1.53 -9.55
C ALA A 62 10.38 -2.53 -8.78
N ASP A 63 9.15 -2.78 -9.23
CA ASP A 63 8.24 -3.72 -8.57
C ASP A 63 8.80 -5.13 -8.54
N GLU A 64 9.35 -5.63 -9.66
CA GLU A 64 10.01 -6.94 -9.73
C GLU A 64 11.13 -7.05 -8.69
N LYS A 65 12.00 -6.04 -8.63
CA LYS A 65 13.15 -6.05 -7.71
C LYS A 65 12.72 -5.93 -6.25
N ILE A 66 11.77 -5.06 -5.93
CA ILE A 66 11.23 -4.92 -4.56
C ILE A 66 10.50 -6.20 -4.14
N ALA A 67 9.71 -6.80 -5.03
CA ALA A 67 9.05 -8.08 -4.75
C ALA A 67 10.05 -9.21 -4.45
N ALA A 68 11.20 -9.21 -5.13
CA ALA A 68 12.27 -10.19 -4.89
C ALA A 68 12.95 -10.04 -3.51
N LEU A 69 12.88 -8.86 -2.88
CA LEU A 69 13.42 -8.65 -1.53
C LEU A 69 12.51 -9.19 -0.43
N LEU A 70 11.19 -9.29 -0.65
CA LEU A 70 10.23 -9.74 0.36
C LEU A 70 10.57 -11.13 0.93
N PRO A 71 10.79 -12.19 0.14
CA PRO A 71 11.17 -13.49 0.69
C PRO A 71 12.55 -13.49 1.36
N VAL A 72 13.44 -12.56 1.01
CA VAL A 72 14.75 -12.43 1.67
C VAL A 72 14.58 -11.89 3.09
N VAL A 73 13.66 -10.95 3.31
CA VAL A 73 13.33 -10.45 4.65
C VAL A 73 12.90 -11.57 5.58
N ASP A 74 12.14 -12.54 5.10
CA ASP A 74 11.65 -13.69 5.88
C ASP A 74 12.79 -14.62 6.35
N THR A 75 14.00 -14.49 5.75
CA THR A 75 15.18 -15.27 6.13
C THR A 75 16.14 -14.54 7.09
N LEU A 76 15.85 -13.29 7.42
CA LEU A 76 16.73 -12.49 8.29
C LEU A 76 16.70 -13.00 9.73
N ALA A 77 17.88 -13.06 10.33
CA ALA A 77 18.06 -13.36 11.74
C ALA A 77 18.08 -12.07 12.57
N ALA A 78 17.49 -12.12 13.76
CA ALA A 78 17.53 -11.05 14.74
C ALA A 78 18.25 -11.55 16.01
N ALA A 79 19.19 -10.76 16.52
CA ALA A 79 19.89 -11.08 17.77
C ALA A 79 19.05 -10.72 19.01
N ASP A 80 18.13 -9.76 18.85
CA ASP A 80 17.24 -9.28 19.91
C ASP A 80 15.93 -8.74 19.34
N THR A 81 15.05 -8.27 20.23
CA THR A 81 13.75 -7.69 19.85
C THR A 81 13.85 -6.38 19.09
N TYR A 82 14.94 -5.65 19.23
CA TYR A 82 15.15 -4.41 18.48
C TYR A 82 15.46 -4.71 17.01
N GLU A 83 16.38 -5.63 16.74
CA GLU A 83 16.66 -6.08 15.38
C GLU A 83 15.42 -6.76 14.76
N LEU A 84 14.66 -7.52 15.52
CA LEU A 84 13.39 -8.09 15.08
C LEU A 84 12.41 -7.01 14.62
N MET A 85 12.27 -5.93 15.37
CA MET A 85 11.41 -4.81 15.00
C MET A 85 11.88 -4.17 13.68
N GLN A 86 13.19 -3.99 13.46
CA GLN A 86 13.74 -3.48 12.21
C GLN A 86 13.38 -4.36 11.01
N ILE A 87 13.41 -5.69 11.16
CA ILE A 87 13.00 -6.63 10.11
C ILE A 87 11.53 -6.41 9.72
N TYR A 88 10.62 -6.26 10.69
CA TYR A 88 9.21 -6.00 10.42
C TYR A 88 8.97 -4.65 9.78
N GLU A 89 9.62 -3.61 10.26
CA GLU A 89 9.56 -2.28 9.64
C GLU A 89 10.05 -2.31 8.19
N LEU A 90 11.12 -3.02 7.90
CA LEU A 90 11.63 -3.18 6.54
C LEU A 90 10.63 -3.89 5.64
N ARG A 91 10.01 -4.97 6.12
CA ARG A 91 8.96 -5.67 5.38
C ARG A 91 7.80 -4.74 5.00
N GLU A 92 7.33 -3.95 5.96
CA GLU A 92 6.26 -2.97 5.70
C GLU A 92 6.69 -1.89 4.70
N ARG A 93 7.91 -1.37 4.81
CA ARG A 93 8.47 -0.41 3.85
C ARG A 93 8.52 -0.98 2.44
N LEU A 94 8.90 -2.24 2.25
CA LEU A 94 8.87 -2.90 0.94
C LEU A 94 7.45 -2.96 0.36
N ILE A 95 6.45 -3.26 1.18
CA ILE A 95 5.04 -3.25 0.76
C ILE A 95 4.60 -1.84 0.38
N VAL A 96 4.98 -0.83 1.16
CA VAL A 96 4.70 0.59 0.85
C VAL A 96 5.38 1.00 -0.46
N CYS A 97 6.63 0.61 -0.69
CA CYS A 97 7.32 0.87 -1.96
C CYS A 97 6.55 0.29 -3.15
N ARG A 98 6.06 -0.95 -3.06
CA ARG A 98 5.22 -1.55 -4.09
C ARG A 98 3.91 -0.79 -4.30
N ALA A 99 3.28 -0.32 -3.22
CA ALA A 99 2.08 0.52 -3.33
C ALA A 99 2.39 1.84 -4.06
N VAL A 100 3.49 2.51 -3.72
CA VAL A 100 3.94 3.73 -4.41
C VAL A 100 4.17 3.46 -5.89
N ILE A 101 4.90 2.40 -6.25
CA ILE A 101 5.15 2.00 -7.63
C ILE A 101 3.83 1.77 -8.37
N ALA A 102 2.89 1.05 -7.78
CA ALA A 102 1.59 0.78 -8.37
C ALA A 102 0.77 2.06 -8.61
N HIS A 103 0.83 3.03 -7.70
CA HIS A 103 0.18 4.33 -7.87
C HIS A 103 0.83 5.17 -8.98
N LEU A 104 2.16 5.21 -9.04
CA LEU A 104 2.90 5.90 -10.12
C LEU A 104 2.60 5.27 -11.48
N ALA A 105 2.58 3.94 -11.56
CA ALA A 105 2.26 3.21 -12.79
C ALA A 105 0.81 3.39 -13.24
N ALA A 106 -0.12 3.53 -12.29
CA ALA A 106 -1.54 3.69 -12.58
C ALA A 106 -1.88 5.03 -13.23
N ARG A 107 -1.17 6.11 -12.86
CA ARG A 107 -1.47 7.47 -13.31
C ARG A 107 -0.70 7.82 -14.59
N LYS A 108 -1.41 7.98 -15.70
CA LYS A 108 -0.84 8.28 -17.02
C LYS A 108 -0.83 9.79 -17.31
N GLU A 109 -0.19 10.53 -16.41
CA GLU A 109 0.00 11.99 -16.53
C GLU A 109 1.14 12.45 -15.63
N THR A 110 1.65 13.64 -15.84
CA THR A 110 2.48 14.40 -14.90
C THR A 110 1.73 15.63 -14.43
N ARG A 111 1.45 15.75 -13.12
CA ARG A 111 0.72 16.86 -12.54
C ARG A 111 1.59 17.78 -11.68
N TRP A 112 2.57 17.19 -10.99
CA TRP A 112 3.45 17.88 -10.05
C TRP A 112 4.90 17.70 -10.44
N HIS A 113 5.33 18.40 -11.49
CA HIS A 113 6.69 18.29 -12.04
C HIS A 113 7.80 18.52 -11.00
N SER A 114 7.52 19.27 -9.93
CA SER A 114 8.48 19.46 -8.83
C SER A 114 8.67 18.24 -7.92
N PHE A 115 7.81 17.22 -8.01
CA PHE A 115 7.87 16.02 -7.16
C PHE A 115 8.14 14.73 -7.94
N GLY A 116 7.87 14.73 -9.22
CA GLY A 116 8.10 13.58 -10.08
C GLY A 116 7.53 13.77 -11.47
N GLU A 117 8.25 13.30 -12.46
CA GLU A 117 7.86 13.40 -13.87
C GLU A 117 7.75 12.00 -14.48
N ASN A 118 6.56 11.70 -15.00
CA ASN A 118 6.36 10.50 -15.80
C ASN A 118 6.90 10.75 -17.21
N ALA A 119 8.02 10.12 -17.56
CA ALA A 119 8.69 10.32 -18.84
C ALA A 119 7.85 9.85 -20.04
N ASP A 120 6.94 8.88 -19.82
CA ASP A 120 6.04 8.38 -20.87
C ASP A 120 4.78 9.25 -21.03
N TYR A 121 4.41 10.00 -19.98
CA TYR A 121 3.23 10.88 -19.95
C TYR A 121 3.58 12.21 -19.27
N PRO A 122 4.35 13.08 -19.93
CA PRO A 122 4.86 14.32 -19.33
C PRO A 122 3.78 15.40 -19.14
N GLU A 123 2.66 15.29 -19.85
CA GLU A 123 1.60 16.31 -19.83
C GLU A 123 0.53 15.97 -18.78
N GLN A 124 -0.11 17.02 -18.23
CA GLN A 124 -1.29 16.90 -17.40
C GLN A 124 -2.51 16.57 -18.25
N SER A 125 -3.39 15.69 -17.77
CA SER A 125 -4.63 15.31 -18.45
C SER A 125 -5.86 15.45 -17.57
N GLU A 126 -6.94 15.98 -18.12
CA GLU A 126 -8.24 16.08 -17.46
C GLU A 126 -8.86 14.71 -17.17
N ASP A 127 -8.53 13.67 -17.94
CA ASP A 127 -8.97 12.28 -17.72
C ASP A 127 -8.50 11.74 -16.36
N TRP A 128 -7.46 12.36 -15.79
CA TRP A 128 -6.90 11.99 -14.51
C TRP A 128 -7.36 12.85 -13.33
N MET A 129 -8.43 13.65 -13.52
CA MET A 129 -9.11 14.36 -12.43
C MET A 129 -9.92 13.37 -11.56
N LYS A 130 -9.22 12.44 -10.94
CA LYS A 130 -9.78 11.38 -10.09
C LYS A 130 -8.82 10.99 -8.97
N TYR A 131 -9.35 10.34 -7.94
CA TYR A 131 -8.53 9.70 -6.92
C TYR A 131 -8.04 8.33 -7.41
N VAL A 132 -6.75 8.07 -7.19
CA VAL A 132 -6.17 6.74 -7.30
C VAL A 132 -6.01 6.20 -5.90
N ASN A 133 -6.67 5.10 -5.60
CA ASN A 133 -6.61 4.40 -4.32
C ASN A 133 -6.07 2.99 -4.56
N SER A 134 -5.61 2.35 -3.50
CA SER A 134 -5.20 0.95 -3.56
C SER A 134 -5.70 0.18 -2.35
N ARG A 135 -5.80 -1.13 -2.50
CA ARG A 135 -6.01 -2.07 -1.40
C ARG A 135 -5.22 -3.34 -1.66
N MET A 136 -4.87 -4.03 -0.58
CA MET A 136 -4.25 -5.34 -0.67
C MET A 136 -5.33 -6.42 -0.78
N GLU A 137 -5.24 -7.26 -1.80
CA GLU A 137 -6.11 -8.44 -1.99
C GLU A 137 -5.26 -9.64 -2.35
N ASN A 138 -5.30 -10.67 -1.52
CA ASN A 138 -4.56 -11.93 -1.73
C ASN A 138 -3.05 -11.71 -2.00
N GLY A 139 -2.43 -10.75 -1.33
CA GLY A 139 -1.02 -10.42 -1.51
C GLY A 139 -0.70 -9.55 -2.73
N GLU A 140 -1.71 -9.12 -3.49
CA GLU A 140 -1.57 -8.22 -4.63
C GLU A 140 -2.16 -6.84 -4.35
N ILE A 141 -1.53 -5.82 -4.90
CA ILE A 141 -2.03 -4.45 -4.81
C ILE A 141 -3.02 -4.20 -5.95
N LYS A 142 -4.28 -3.98 -5.59
CA LYS A 142 -5.35 -3.62 -6.53
C LYS A 142 -5.56 -2.13 -6.53
N ILE A 143 -5.48 -1.52 -7.71
CA ILE A 143 -5.74 -0.09 -7.92
C ILE A 143 -7.23 0.13 -8.13
N LEU A 144 -7.75 1.19 -7.49
CA LEU A 144 -9.14 1.61 -7.53
C LEU A 144 -9.20 3.09 -7.93
N TYR A 145 -10.02 3.42 -8.90
CA TYR A 145 -10.27 4.80 -9.29
C TYR A 145 -11.59 5.30 -8.72
N ARG A 146 -11.60 6.53 -8.21
CA ARG A 146 -12.81 7.20 -7.73
C ARG A 146 -12.85 8.62 -8.29
N ASP A 147 -14.02 9.04 -8.71
CA ASP A 147 -14.24 10.40 -9.15
C ASP A 147 -14.10 11.40 -8.00
N LEU A 148 -13.68 12.61 -8.33
CA LEU A 148 -13.65 13.70 -7.36
C LEU A 148 -15.06 14.01 -6.86
N VAL A 149 -15.16 14.25 -5.55
CA VAL A 149 -16.43 14.71 -4.96
C VAL A 149 -16.61 16.19 -5.30
N THR A 150 -17.58 16.49 -6.16
CA THR A 150 -18.04 17.84 -6.45
C THR A 150 -19.20 18.21 -5.53
N LYS A 151 -19.53 19.52 -5.42
CA LYS A 151 -20.72 19.94 -4.67
C LYS A 151 -21.99 19.23 -5.14
N GLU A 152 -22.18 19.08 -6.45
CA GLU A 152 -23.33 18.39 -7.03
C GLU A 152 -23.40 16.90 -6.68
N THR A 153 -22.27 16.21 -6.61
CA THR A 153 -22.21 14.79 -6.21
C THR A 153 -22.40 14.62 -4.71
N ALA A 154 -21.90 15.56 -3.89
CA ALA A 154 -22.11 15.57 -2.45
C ALA A 154 -23.58 15.77 -2.09
N ASP A 155 -24.25 16.72 -2.74
CA ASP A 155 -25.67 17.02 -2.53
C ASP A 155 -26.58 15.82 -2.92
N LYS A 156 -26.25 15.10 -3.98
CA LYS A 156 -26.96 13.87 -4.39
C LYS A 156 -26.79 12.72 -3.38
N GLN A 157 -25.62 12.56 -2.79
CA GLN A 157 -25.38 11.54 -1.77
C GLN A 157 -26.12 11.85 -0.46
N THR A 158 -26.22 13.13 -0.08
CA THR A 158 -26.95 13.56 1.11
C THR A 158 -28.47 13.46 0.92
N ALA A 159 -28.99 13.70 -0.29
CA ALA A 159 -30.39 13.57 -0.62
C ALA A 159 -30.90 12.11 -0.67
N GLY A 160 -29.97 11.14 -1.00
CA GLY A 160 -30.29 9.71 -1.06
C GLY A 160 -30.27 8.99 0.29
N SER A 161 -29.77 9.62 1.35
CA SER A 161 -29.64 9.04 2.70
C SER A 161 -30.67 9.52 3.71
N LYS A 162 -31.87 9.95 3.28
CA LYS A 162 -32.99 10.21 4.22
C LYS A 162 -33.47 8.88 4.80
N PRO A 163 -33.46 8.70 6.14
CA PRO A 163 -34.03 7.50 6.75
C PRO A 163 -35.52 7.47 6.49
N SER A 164 -36.03 6.34 6.02
CA SER A 164 -37.45 6.03 5.93
C SER A 164 -38.08 6.25 7.30
N GLN A 165 -38.94 7.27 7.42
CA GLN A 165 -39.75 7.46 8.60
C GLN A 165 -40.78 6.32 8.64
N ASN A 166 -40.54 5.36 9.53
CA ASN A 166 -41.57 4.39 9.92
C ASN A 166 -42.72 5.15 10.58
N THR A 167 -43.80 5.31 9.85
CA THR A 167 -45.09 5.70 10.38
C THR A 167 -45.61 4.61 11.32
N ALA A 168 -45.45 4.81 12.61
CA ALA A 168 -46.15 4.02 13.62
C ALA A 168 -47.63 4.37 13.55
N GLU A 169 -48.41 3.49 12.96
CA GLU A 169 -49.89 3.53 13.10
C GLU A 169 -50.28 3.34 14.57
N LYS A 170 -50.89 4.39 15.13
CA LYS A 170 -51.64 4.30 16.36
C LYS A 170 -52.89 3.49 16.09
N GLY A 171 -52.92 2.24 16.50
CA GLY A 171 -54.13 1.48 16.67
C GLY A 171 -54.90 1.99 17.89
N ALA A 172 -55.98 2.73 17.65
CA ALA A 172 -56.99 2.96 18.65
C ALA A 172 -57.83 1.68 18.80
N GLY A 173 -57.88 1.14 19.97
CA GLY A 173 -58.76 0.04 20.37
C GLY A 173 -59.59 0.49 21.56
N GLU A 174 -60.86 0.80 21.29
CA GLU A 174 -61.92 0.94 22.28
C GLU A 174 -62.16 -0.39 23.03
N ARG A 175 -62.21 -0.35 24.30
CA ARG A 175 -63.28 -0.74 25.24
C ARG A 175 -62.76 -0.92 26.67
#